data_c0e4033ac32e3ca5bbdd28e879a8407e
#
_entry.id   c0e4033ac32e3ca5bbdd28e879a8407e
#
_cell.length_a   1.000
_cell.length_b   1.000
_cell.length_c   1.000
_cell.angle_alpha   90.00
_cell.angle_beta   90.00
_cell.angle_gamma   90.00
#
_symmetry.space_group_name_H-M   'P 1'
#
loop_
_entity.id
_entity.type
_entity.pdbx_description
1 polymer ?
#
loop_
_entity_poly.entity_id
_entity_poly.type
_entity_poly.pdbx_seq_one_letter_code
_entity_poly.pdbx_strand_id
1 'polypeptide(L)'
;ILFLYTTPILGIGKDNPDSLQAVRECLSPLFAFGEKSYANPALQPYARQFSLSSLRLSGEYKNEKEAVIVQQGSGYRQGVFRAESYLHLNPRTTVWGHAGYRSGKIKSVCWNETSDFELLYPYIMADTAGGDLNTESYTFCGGYSRIYKHFSWGLSGDYRAMIEYRKTDPRPRNIVSDLKLSGGAAWQVHTRY
;
A
#
# COMPACT_ATOMS: atom_id res chain seq x y z
N ILE A 1 1.86 -21.66 3.66
CA ILE A 1 2.02 -20.19 3.71
C ILE A 1 2.40 -19.84 5.13
N LEU A 2 3.63 -19.37 5.36
CA LEU A 2 4.09 -18.92 6.68
C LEU A 2 4.09 -17.40 6.69
N PHE A 3 3.22 -16.79 7.48
CA PHE A 3 3.21 -15.35 7.73
C PHE A 3 3.91 -15.08 9.06
N LEU A 4 5.06 -14.42 9.03
CA LEU A 4 5.69 -13.85 10.21
C LEU A 4 5.19 -12.42 10.38
N TYR A 5 4.22 -12.23 11.27
CA TYR A 5 3.77 -10.90 11.65
C TYR A 5 4.64 -10.36 12.79
N THR A 6 5.26 -9.22 12.57
CA THR A 6 5.77 -8.40 13.66
C THR A 6 4.67 -7.44 14.12
N THR A 7 4.55 -7.27 15.41
CA THR A 7 3.58 -6.32 15.99
C THR A 7 3.88 -4.90 15.48
N PRO A 8 2.87 -4.16 15.01
CA PRO A 8 3.07 -2.76 14.64
C PRO A 8 3.47 -1.94 15.87
N ILE A 9 4.49 -1.10 15.72
CA ILE A 9 4.79 -0.06 16.71
C ILE A 9 3.82 1.08 16.43
N LEU A 10 2.90 1.33 17.36
CA LEU A 10 1.89 2.37 17.26
C LEU A 10 2.34 3.58 18.04
N GLY A 11 2.55 4.70 17.39
CA GLY A 11 2.69 6.00 18.00
C GLY A 11 1.34 6.70 18.05
N ILE A 12 0.82 6.96 19.26
CA ILE A 12 -0.48 7.57 19.47
C ILE A 12 -0.25 9.01 19.88
N GLY A 13 -0.89 9.96 19.19
CA GLY A 13 -0.82 11.37 19.53
C GLY A 13 -1.46 11.67 20.89
N LYS A 14 -1.04 12.79 21.50
CA LYS A 14 -1.40 13.21 22.87
C LYS A 14 -2.91 13.34 23.15
N ASP A 15 -3.73 13.45 22.11
CA ASP A 15 -5.18 13.70 22.20
C ASP A 15 -6.03 12.43 22.06
N ASN A 16 -5.44 11.26 22.20
CA ASN A 16 -6.16 10.01 21.99
C ASN A 16 -6.59 9.39 23.33
N PRO A 17 -7.90 9.39 23.63
CA PRO A 17 -8.42 8.88 24.91
C PRO A 17 -8.31 7.36 25.05
N ASP A 18 -8.14 6.60 23.95
CA ASP A 18 -8.12 5.14 24.04
C ASP A 18 -7.15 4.49 23.05
N SER A 19 -5.94 4.22 23.54
CA SER A 19 -4.91 3.51 22.78
C SER A 19 -5.33 2.09 22.37
N LEU A 20 -6.17 1.42 23.17
CA LEU A 20 -6.65 0.08 22.91
C LEU A 20 -7.68 0.07 21.76
N GLN A 21 -8.49 1.13 21.64
CA GLN A 21 -9.42 1.28 20.53
C GLN A 21 -8.66 1.42 19.22
N ALA A 22 -7.63 2.25 19.16
CA ALA A 22 -6.79 2.41 17.98
C ALA A 22 -6.13 1.10 17.53
N VAL A 23 -5.64 0.30 18.49
CA VAL A 23 -5.07 -1.02 18.20
C VAL A 23 -6.15 -1.98 17.69
N ARG A 24 -7.32 -2.02 18.29
CA ARG A 24 -8.44 -2.88 17.85
C ARG A 24 -8.89 -2.53 16.44
N GLU A 25 -9.02 -1.25 16.12
CA GLU A 25 -9.38 -0.79 14.79
C GLU A 25 -8.36 -1.22 13.74
N CYS A 26 -7.06 -1.06 14.02
CA CYS A 26 -5.99 -1.47 13.10
C CYS A 26 -5.91 -2.98 12.88
N LEU A 27 -6.38 -3.78 13.83
CA LEU A 27 -6.39 -5.25 13.73
C LEU A 27 -7.73 -5.80 13.19
N SER A 28 -8.76 -4.96 13.07
CA SER A 28 -10.07 -5.39 12.59
C SER A 28 -10.09 -5.61 11.08
N PRO A 29 -10.72 -6.69 10.58
CA PRO A 29 -10.98 -6.87 9.16
C PRO A 29 -11.84 -5.75 8.55
N LEU A 30 -12.68 -5.08 9.35
CA LEU A 30 -13.50 -3.94 8.94
C LEU A 30 -12.65 -2.71 8.62
N PHE A 31 -11.42 -2.64 9.12
CA PHE A 31 -10.50 -1.57 8.82
C PHE A 31 -10.18 -1.46 7.33
N ALA A 32 -9.91 -2.58 6.66
CA ALA A 32 -9.64 -2.62 5.23
C ALA A 32 -10.86 -2.19 4.39
N PHE A 33 -12.08 -2.49 4.86
CA PHE A 33 -13.31 -1.99 4.24
C PHE A 33 -13.47 -0.48 4.46
N GLY A 34 -13.21 0.00 5.65
CA GLY A 34 -13.22 1.43 5.98
C GLY A 34 -12.26 2.24 5.10
N GLU A 35 -11.04 1.78 4.89
CA GLU A 35 -10.07 2.44 4.00
C GLU A 35 -10.62 2.63 2.57
N LYS A 36 -11.27 1.61 2.03
CA LYS A 36 -11.88 1.69 0.68
C LYS A 36 -13.07 2.66 0.64
N SER A 37 -13.86 2.72 1.69
CA SER A 37 -15.01 3.63 1.79
C SER A 37 -14.59 5.10 1.83
N TYR A 38 -13.42 5.39 2.36
CA TYR A 38 -12.83 6.73 2.43
C TYR A 38 -11.75 6.98 1.37
N ALA A 39 -11.78 6.26 0.24
CA ALA A 39 -10.82 6.43 -0.85
C ALA A 39 -10.85 7.83 -1.49
N ASN A 40 -12.00 8.54 -1.43
CA ASN A 40 -12.07 9.94 -1.83
C ASN A 40 -11.29 10.82 -0.84
N PRO A 41 -10.27 11.59 -1.28
CA PRO A 41 -9.48 12.44 -0.41
C PRO A 41 -10.30 13.42 0.44
N ALA A 42 -11.44 13.90 -0.07
CA ALA A 42 -12.32 14.80 0.66
C ALA A 42 -13.01 14.16 1.87
N LEU A 43 -13.09 12.83 1.92
CA LEU A 43 -13.71 12.08 3.02
C LEU A 43 -12.72 11.69 4.12
N GLN A 44 -11.45 11.88 3.91
CA GLN A 44 -10.42 11.50 4.88
C GLN A 44 -10.60 12.13 6.28
N PRO A 45 -11.05 13.38 6.44
CA PRO A 45 -11.29 13.93 7.78
C PRO A 45 -12.35 13.18 8.59
N TYR A 46 -13.18 12.38 7.94
CA TYR A 46 -14.25 11.58 8.57
C TYR A 46 -13.83 10.12 8.78
N ALA A 47 -12.69 9.71 8.24
CA ALA A 47 -12.24 8.32 8.31
C ALA A 47 -11.87 7.88 9.72
N ARG A 48 -11.27 8.77 10.50
CA ARG A 48 -10.87 8.52 11.90
C ARG A 48 -11.06 9.79 12.72
N GLN A 49 -11.33 9.62 14.00
CA GLN A 49 -11.48 10.74 14.96
C GLN A 49 -10.18 11.05 15.71
N PHE A 50 -9.13 10.26 15.50
CA PHE A 50 -7.86 10.37 16.21
C PHE A 50 -6.67 10.37 15.25
N SER A 51 -5.57 10.96 15.67
CA SER A 51 -4.30 10.90 14.98
C SER A 51 -3.59 9.58 15.29
N LEU A 52 -3.04 8.94 14.26
CA LEU A 52 -2.37 7.65 14.39
C LEU A 52 -1.14 7.61 13.49
N SER A 53 -0.03 7.14 14.04
CA SER A 53 1.15 6.76 13.25
C SER A 53 1.49 5.30 13.54
N SER A 54 1.79 4.56 12.52
CA SER A 54 2.13 3.15 12.62
C SER A 54 3.39 2.81 11.82
N LEU A 55 4.15 1.87 12.34
CA LEU A 55 5.30 1.29 11.67
C LEU A 55 5.11 -0.23 11.64
N ARG A 56 5.21 -0.81 10.46
CA ARG A 56 5.08 -2.26 10.27
C ARG A 56 6.29 -2.81 9.55
N LEU A 57 6.84 -3.88 10.08
CA LEU A 57 7.85 -4.71 9.44
C LEU A 57 7.29 -6.12 9.33
N SER A 58 7.32 -6.72 8.14
CA SER A 58 6.85 -8.08 7.92
C SER A 58 7.76 -8.84 6.96
N GLY A 59 7.82 -10.14 7.14
CA GLY A 59 8.43 -11.08 6.21
C GLY A 59 7.34 -11.97 5.61
N GLU A 60 7.37 -12.16 4.32
CA GLU A 60 6.41 -12.99 3.61
C GLU A 60 7.14 -14.10 2.87
N TYR A 61 6.64 -15.31 2.98
CA TYR A 61 7.19 -16.47 2.32
C TYR A 61 6.08 -17.35 1.76
N LYS A 62 6.17 -17.68 0.48
CA LYS A 62 5.33 -18.65 -0.20
C LYS A 62 6.23 -19.59 -0.98
N ASN A 63 5.94 -20.89 -0.96
CA ASN A 63 6.63 -21.88 -1.77
C ASN A 63 5.65 -22.99 -2.17
N GLU A 64 5.56 -23.25 -3.45
CA GLU A 64 4.76 -24.28 -4.08
C GLU A 64 5.69 -25.24 -4.81
N LYS A 65 5.31 -26.50 -4.95
CA LYS A 65 6.12 -27.49 -5.68
C LYS A 65 6.21 -27.15 -7.17
N GLU A 66 5.10 -26.70 -7.73
CA GLU A 66 4.96 -26.29 -9.12
C GLU A 66 4.19 -24.98 -9.21
N ALA A 67 4.54 -24.15 -10.18
CA ALA A 67 3.81 -22.92 -10.46
C ALA A 67 2.47 -23.25 -11.13
N VAL A 68 1.37 -22.76 -10.55
CA VAL A 68 0.04 -22.85 -11.19
C VAL A 68 0.02 -22.00 -12.47
N ILE A 69 0.66 -20.84 -12.41
CA ILE A 69 0.87 -19.94 -13.56
C ILE A 69 2.37 -19.69 -13.65
N VAL A 70 3.01 -20.22 -14.67
CA VAL A 70 4.47 -20.17 -14.85
C VAL A 70 5.01 -18.74 -14.91
N GLN A 71 4.20 -17.78 -15.36
CA GLN A 71 4.54 -16.37 -15.42
C GLN A 71 4.54 -15.69 -14.04
N GLN A 72 3.83 -16.26 -13.06
CA GLN A 72 3.79 -15.74 -11.68
C GLN A 72 4.79 -16.44 -10.75
N GLY A 73 5.41 -17.53 -11.23
CA GLY A 73 6.39 -18.29 -10.47
C GLY A 73 5.80 -19.23 -9.42
N SER A 74 6.67 -20.00 -8.76
CA SER A 74 6.29 -21.04 -7.79
C SER A 74 6.29 -20.55 -6.33
N GLY A 75 6.56 -19.28 -6.10
CA GLY A 75 6.56 -18.72 -4.76
C GLY A 75 7.39 -17.45 -4.63
N TYR A 76 7.44 -16.91 -3.43
CA TYR A 76 8.21 -15.69 -3.16
C TYR A 76 8.76 -15.67 -1.73
N ARG A 77 9.81 -14.90 -1.55
CA ARG A 77 10.35 -14.51 -0.26
C ARG A 77 10.64 -13.02 -0.27
N GLN A 78 9.99 -12.27 0.59
CA GLN A 78 10.14 -10.82 0.61
C GLN A 78 10.05 -10.24 2.01
N GLY A 79 10.77 -9.14 2.23
CA GLY A 79 10.65 -8.26 3.37
C GLY A 79 9.82 -7.03 2.99
N VAL A 80 8.94 -6.61 3.87
CA VAL A 80 8.08 -5.44 3.67
C VAL A 80 8.21 -4.53 4.89
N PHE A 81 8.54 -3.29 4.63
CA PHE A 81 8.51 -2.20 5.60
C PHE A 81 7.43 -1.22 5.19
N ARG A 82 6.60 -0.77 6.14
CA ARG A 82 5.56 0.23 5.91
C ARG A 82 5.44 1.18 7.10
N ALA A 83 5.53 2.45 6.83
CA ALA A 83 5.27 3.52 7.77
C ALA A 83 4.03 4.29 7.32
N GLU A 84 3.10 4.53 8.21
CA GLU A 84 1.86 5.26 7.94
C GLU A 84 1.67 6.34 8.98
N SER A 85 1.13 7.46 8.58
CA SER A 85 0.75 8.54 9.48
C SER A 85 -0.55 9.17 9.03
N TYR A 86 -1.43 9.40 9.99
CA TYR A 86 -2.69 10.08 9.82
C TYR A 86 -2.84 11.08 10.96
N LEU A 87 -2.88 12.37 10.64
CA LEU A 87 -2.82 13.44 11.62
C LEU A 87 -3.95 14.44 11.40
N HIS A 88 -4.68 14.73 12.46
CA HIS A 88 -5.52 15.92 12.55
C HIS A 88 -4.65 17.11 12.99
N LEU A 89 -4.34 18.03 12.08
CA LEU A 89 -3.65 19.27 12.40
C LEU A 89 -4.55 20.21 13.22
N ASN A 90 -5.83 20.15 12.94
CA ASN A 90 -6.90 20.82 13.67
C ASN A 90 -8.25 20.11 13.36
N PRO A 91 -9.37 20.46 14.03
CA PRO A 91 -10.68 19.80 13.79
C PRO A 91 -11.20 19.87 12.36
N ARG A 92 -10.60 20.67 11.47
CA ARG A 92 -11.03 20.84 10.09
C ARG A 92 -10.00 20.41 9.06
N THR A 93 -8.78 20.08 9.48
CA THR A 93 -7.68 19.80 8.55
C THR A 93 -7.01 18.49 8.92
N THR A 94 -6.95 17.59 7.97
CA THR A 94 -6.32 16.28 8.11
C THR A 94 -5.25 16.12 7.04
N VAL A 95 -4.10 15.58 7.46
CA VAL A 95 -3.03 15.15 6.58
C VAL A 95 -2.75 13.68 6.83
N TRP A 96 -2.43 12.97 5.78
CA TRP A 96 -2.07 11.54 5.88
C TRP A 96 -1.00 11.19 4.88
N GLY A 97 -0.35 10.09 5.11
CA GLY A 97 0.62 9.57 4.18
C GLY A 97 1.13 8.22 4.59
N HIS A 98 1.72 7.53 3.63
CA HIS A 98 2.47 6.32 3.91
C HIS A 98 3.74 6.26 3.07
N ALA A 99 4.74 5.57 3.61
CA ALA A 99 5.94 5.17 2.91
C ALA A 99 6.11 3.67 3.05
N GLY A 100 6.36 2.99 1.95
CA GLY A 100 6.54 1.55 1.90
C GLY A 100 7.81 1.17 1.14
N TYR A 101 8.47 0.13 1.62
CA TYR A 101 9.57 -0.52 0.94
C TYR A 101 9.34 -2.02 0.95
N ARG A 102 9.47 -2.64 -0.21
CA ARG A 102 9.40 -4.08 -0.38
C ARG A 102 10.63 -4.54 -1.14
N SER A 103 11.31 -5.55 -0.64
CA SER A 103 12.42 -6.18 -1.34
C SER A 103 12.33 -7.68 -1.19
N GLY A 104 12.54 -8.39 -2.29
CA GLY A 104 12.44 -9.83 -2.29
C GLY A 104 12.79 -10.50 -3.60
N LYS A 105 12.37 -11.74 -3.67
CA LYS A 105 12.60 -12.62 -4.80
C LYS A 105 11.36 -13.47 -5.08
N ILE A 106 10.96 -13.53 -6.34
CA ILE A 106 9.94 -14.44 -6.85
C ILE A 106 10.66 -15.59 -7.53
N LYS A 107 10.27 -16.83 -7.18
CA LYS A 107 10.95 -18.04 -7.62
C LYS A 107 10.39 -18.57 -8.93
N SER A 108 11.27 -19.07 -9.79
CA SER A 108 10.93 -19.86 -10.96
C SER A 108 9.90 -19.16 -11.89
N VAL A 109 10.08 -17.89 -12.14
CA VAL A 109 9.26 -17.13 -13.12
C VAL A 109 9.74 -17.48 -14.52
N CYS A 110 8.84 -17.90 -15.41
CA CYS A 110 9.11 -18.21 -16.83
C CYS A 110 8.20 -17.38 -17.72
N TRP A 111 8.69 -17.05 -18.92
CA TRP A 111 7.94 -16.29 -19.93
C TRP A 111 7.43 -14.93 -19.47
N ASN A 112 8.11 -14.35 -18.51
CA ASN A 112 7.75 -13.06 -17.93
C ASN A 112 8.94 -12.44 -17.19
N GLU A 113 9.13 -11.12 -17.29
CA GLU A 113 10.20 -10.37 -16.67
C GLU A 113 9.68 -9.35 -15.62
N THR A 114 8.40 -9.45 -15.25
CA THR A 114 7.79 -8.50 -14.30
C THR A 114 6.81 -9.16 -13.35
N SER A 115 6.73 -8.67 -12.11
CA SER A 115 5.66 -9.04 -11.19
C SER A 115 4.31 -8.40 -11.54
N ASP A 116 4.31 -7.34 -12.35
CA ASP A 116 3.11 -6.66 -12.84
C ASP A 116 2.47 -7.36 -14.06
N PHE A 117 2.64 -8.67 -14.20
CA PHE A 117 2.16 -9.46 -15.32
C PHE A 117 0.70 -9.18 -15.69
N GLU A 118 -0.20 -9.20 -14.72
CA GLU A 118 -1.64 -8.99 -14.96
C GLU A 118 -1.97 -7.57 -15.41
N LEU A 119 -1.20 -6.59 -14.93
CA LEU A 119 -1.39 -5.19 -15.27
C LEU A 119 -0.92 -4.86 -16.68
N LEU A 120 0.18 -5.49 -17.10
CA LEU A 120 0.85 -5.17 -18.37
C LEU A 120 0.42 -6.10 -19.53
N TYR A 121 -0.20 -7.24 -19.23
CA TYR A 121 -0.61 -8.18 -20.28
C TYR A 121 -1.56 -7.52 -21.30
N PRO A 122 -1.38 -7.73 -22.62
CA PRO A 122 -0.43 -8.65 -23.28
C PRO A 122 0.96 -8.03 -23.60
N TYR A 123 1.25 -6.83 -23.17
CA TYR A 123 2.47 -6.07 -23.50
C TYR A 123 3.60 -6.39 -22.52
N ILE A 124 3.99 -7.65 -22.46
CA ILE A 124 5.07 -8.12 -21.59
C ILE A 124 6.28 -8.54 -22.42
N MET A 125 7.46 -8.34 -21.84
CA MET A 125 8.69 -8.92 -22.36
C MET A 125 8.75 -10.39 -21.90
N ALA A 126 8.88 -11.31 -22.84
CA ALA A 126 8.96 -12.73 -22.55
C ALA A 126 10.39 -13.23 -22.72
N ASP A 127 10.91 -13.92 -21.71
CA ASP A 127 12.18 -14.61 -21.76
C ASP A 127 11.96 -16.12 -21.57
N THR A 128 12.58 -16.93 -22.42
CA THR A 128 12.54 -18.39 -22.37
C THR A 128 13.44 -18.95 -21.27
N ALA A 129 14.45 -18.20 -20.83
CA ALA A 129 15.45 -18.70 -19.88
C ALA A 129 14.86 -18.98 -18.49
N GLY A 130 13.82 -18.26 -18.11
CA GLY A 130 13.19 -18.41 -16.79
C GLY A 130 14.14 -18.15 -15.63
N GLY A 131 13.65 -18.30 -14.40
CA GLY A 131 14.45 -18.22 -13.18
C GLY A 131 13.87 -17.32 -12.12
N ASP A 132 14.68 -17.01 -11.12
CA ASP A 132 14.28 -16.16 -10.01
C ASP A 132 14.32 -14.67 -10.39
N LEU A 133 13.24 -13.96 -10.13
CA LEU A 133 13.10 -12.53 -10.35
C LEU A 133 13.33 -11.79 -9.02
N ASN A 134 14.33 -10.91 -8.97
CA ASN A 134 14.52 -10.01 -7.83
C ASN A 134 13.66 -8.78 -8.04
N THR A 135 12.99 -8.34 -6.98
CA THR A 135 12.10 -7.18 -7.02
C THR A 135 12.40 -6.25 -5.84
N GLU A 136 12.42 -4.97 -6.12
CA GLU A 136 12.49 -3.90 -5.12
C GLU A 136 11.45 -2.85 -5.48
N SER A 137 10.62 -2.48 -4.52
CA SER A 137 9.53 -1.53 -4.74
C SER A 137 9.47 -0.52 -3.61
N TYR A 138 9.31 0.73 -3.99
CA TYR A 138 9.13 1.89 -3.11
C TYR A 138 7.75 2.48 -3.39
N THR A 139 6.99 2.74 -2.34
CA THR A 139 5.68 3.37 -2.44
C THR A 139 5.62 4.57 -1.51
N PHE A 140 5.09 5.67 -2.00
CA PHE A 140 4.86 6.89 -1.22
C PHE A 140 3.45 7.39 -1.52
N CYS A 141 2.73 7.73 -0.49
CA CYS A 141 1.45 8.42 -0.61
C CYS A 141 1.44 9.61 0.32
N GLY A 142 0.83 10.68 -0.11
CA GLY A 142 0.60 11.85 0.73
C GLY A 142 -0.70 12.53 0.35
N GLY A 143 -1.42 13.03 1.34
CA GLY A 143 -2.67 13.70 1.10
C GLY A 143 -2.97 14.78 2.13
N TYR A 144 -3.79 15.70 1.71
CA TYR A 144 -4.29 16.82 2.49
C TYR A 144 -5.79 16.96 2.26
N SER A 145 -6.55 17.17 3.32
CA SER A 145 -7.97 17.43 3.24
C SER A 145 -8.40 18.50 4.24
N ARG A 146 -9.43 19.26 3.85
CA ARG A 146 -9.98 20.32 4.69
C ARG A 146 -11.50 20.39 4.59
N ILE A 147 -12.14 20.57 5.75
CA ILE A 147 -13.57 20.79 5.90
C ILE A 147 -13.83 22.30 5.96
N TYR A 148 -14.79 22.76 5.20
CA TYR A 148 -15.32 24.13 5.26
C TYR A 148 -16.85 24.09 5.36
N LYS A 149 -17.39 24.26 6.57
CA LYS A 149 -18.84 24.13 6.88
C LYS A 149 -19.38 22.74 6.47
N HIS A 150 -20.23 22.69 5.43
CA HIS A 150 -20.84 21.47 4.89
C HIS A 150 -20.07 20.93 3.68
N PHE A 151 -18.99 21.56 3.28
CA PHE A 151 -18.17 21.16 2.15
C PHE A 151 -16.81 20.68 2.62
N SER A 152 -16.32 19.60 2.05
CA SER A 152 -14.94 19.17 2.22
C SER A 152 -14.27 18.94 0.88
N TRP A 153 -12.98 19.20 0.83
CA TRP A 153 -12.15 18.94 -0.33
C TRP A 153 -10.83 18.30 0.10
N GLY A 154 -10.21 17.58 -0.80
CA GLY A 154 -8.92 16.96 -0.53
C GLY A 154 -8.17 16.65 -1.81
N LEU A 155 -6.86 16.55 -1.65
CA LEU A 155 -5.92 16.14 -2.69
C LEU A 155 -5.03 15.04 -2.14
N SER A 156 -4.67 14.08 -2.98
CA SER A 156 -3.66 13.08 -2.66
C SER A 156 -2.80 12.75 -3.87
N GLY A 157 -1.58 12.30 -3.59
CA GLY A 157 -0.67 11.78 -4.58
C GLY A 157 -0.11 10.44 -4.11
N ASP A 158 -0.11 9.47 -5.02
CA ASP A 158 0.50 8.15 -4.83
C ASP A 158 1.62 8.00 -5.85
N TYR A 159 2.79 7.57 -5.38
CA TYR A 159 3.94 7.30 -6.22
C TYR A 159 4.48 5.90 -5.93
N ARG A 160 4.74 5.14 -6.99
CA ARG A 160 5.41 3.85 -6.92
C ARG A 160 6.63 3.86 -7.84
N ALA A 161 7.76 3.46 -7.29
CA ALA A 161 8.94 3.12 -8.06
C ALA A 161 9.26 1.64 -7.83
N MET A 162 9.56 0.90 -8.90
CA MET A 162 9.91 -0.50 -8.82
C MET A 162 11.05 -0.83 -9.76
N ILE A 163 11.91 -1.71 -9.32
CA ILE A 163 13.01 -2.26 -10.10
C ILE A 163 12.95 -3.78 -10.03
N GLU A 164 13.05 -4.43 -11.18
CA GLU A 164 13.05 -5.89 -11.28
C GLU A 164 14.15 -6.35 -12.23
N TYR A 165 14.84 -7.41 -11.84
CA TYR A 165 15.94 -7.96 -12.61
C TYR A 165 16.22 -9.42 -12.25
N ARG A 166 16.82 -10.15 -13.20
CA ARG A 166 17.35 -11.50 -12.95
C ARG A 166 18.87 -11.45 -12.75
N LYS A 167 19.38 -12.35 -11.91
CA LYS A 167 20.82 -12.53 -11.77
C LYS A 167 21.42 -13.38 -12.88
N THR A 168 20.64 -14.30 -13.42
CA THR A 168 21.05 -15.26 -14.45
C THR A 168 21.27 -14.57 -15.79
N ASP A 169 20.40 -13.64 -16.13
CA ASP A 169 20.56 -12.75 -17.28
C ASP A 169 20.24 -11.31 -16.85
N PRO A 170 21.26 -10.48 -16.63
CA PRO A 170 21.04 -9.11 -16.13
C PRO A 170 20.59 -8.12 -17.22
N ARG A 171 20.48 -8.55 -18.50
CA ARG A 171 20.09 -7.67 -19.60
C ARG A 171 18.63 -7.20 -19.51
N PRO A 172 17.65 -8.06 -19.25
CA PRO A 172 16.29 -7.61 -18.98
C PRO A 172 16.22 -6.95 -17.59
N ARG A 173 15.88 -5.67 -17.57
CA ARG A 173 15.68 -4.91 -16.35
C ARG A 173 14.44 -4.05 -16.48
N ASN A 174 13.47 -4.31 -15.65
CA ASN A 174 12.26 -3.52 -15.54
C ASN A 174 12.45 -2.36 -14.56
N ILE A 175 12.14 -1.17 -14.99
CA ILE A 175 12.06 0.01 -14.13
C ILE A 175 10.67 0.61 -14.31
N VAL A 176 9.92 0.67 -13.23
CA VAL A 176 8.55 1.19 -13.20
C VAL A 176 8.53 2.47 -12.37
N SER A 177 7.82 3.47 -12.86
CA SER A 177 7.56 4.71 -12.14
C SER A 177 6.12 5.12 -12.40
N ASP A 178 5.28 4.99 -11.40
CA ASP A 178 3.86 5.31 -11.47
C ASP A 178 3.56 6.52 -10.57
N LEU A 179 2.84 7.48 -11.10
CA LEU A 179 2.31 8.61 -10.36
C LEU A 179 0.81 8.71 -10.56
N LYS A 180 0.07 8.68 -9.46
CA LYS A 180 -1.37 8.91 -9.43
C LYS A 180 -1.68 10.13 -8.60
N LEU A 181 -2.38 11.10 -9.18
CA LEU A 181 -2.90 12.25 -8.47
C LEU A 181 -4.42 12.13 -8.37
N SER A 182 -4.96 12.40 -7.21
CA SER A 182 -6.39 12.31 -6.94
C SER A 182 -6.88 13.57 -6.25
N GLY A 183 -7.99 14.13 -6.73
CA GLY A 183 -8.69 15.22 -6.10
C GLY A 183 -10.11 14.80 -5.76
N GLY A 184 -10.63 15.30 -4.66
CA GLY A 184 -11.98 14.99 -4.23
C GLY A 184 -12.70 16.17 -3.62
N ALA A 185 -14.01 16.12 -3.71
CA ALA A 185 -14.93 17.04 -3.04
C ALA A 185 -16.10 16.24 -2.47
N ALA A 186 -16.63 16.66 -1.34
CA ALA A 186 -17.80 16.07 -0.73
C ALA A 186 -18.68 17.17 -0.11
N TRP A 187 -19.99 16.97 -0.20
CA TRP A 187 -20.98 17.86 0.38
C TRP A 187 -21.83 17.10 1.39
N GLN A 188 -21.86 17.57 2.62
CA GLN A 188 -22.70 17.01 3.68
C GLN A 188 -24.12 17.55 3.56
N VAL A 189 -25.04 16.71 3.08
CA VAL A 189 -26.47 17.00 3.06
C VAL A 189 -27.02 16.73 4.46
N HIS A 190 -27.63 17.76 5.06
CA HIS A 190 -28.26 17.64 6.37
C HIS A 190 -29.56 16.84 6.23
N THR A 191 -29.53 15.56 6.60
CA THR A 191 -30.77 14.80 6.76
C THR A 191 -31.30 15.03 8.18
N ARG A 192 -32.38 15.78 8.29
CA ARG A 192 -33.19 15.76 9.52
C ARG A 192 -33.99 14.45 9.51
N TYR A 193 -33.68 13.57 10.42
CA TYR A 193 -34.58 12.52 10.89
C TYR A 193 -35.16 12.96 12.23
#